data_adfc2ea754db50ce1f1444b04264f95c
#
_entry.id   adfc2ea754db50ce1f1444b04264f95c
#
_cell.length_a   1.000
_cell.length_b   1.000
_cell.length_c   1.000
_cell.angle_alpha   90.00
_cell.angle_beta   90.00
_cell.angle_gamma   90.00
#
_symmetry.space_group_name_H-M   'P 1'
#
loop_
_entity.id
_entity.type
_entity.pdbx_description
1 polymer ?
#
loop_
_entity_poly.entity_id
_entity_poly.type
_entity_poly.pdbx_seq_one_letter_code
_entity_poly.pdbx_strand_id
1 'polypeptide(L)'
;MLRAPAIPSRAFAAVALLVALVGCGRSSPPLVAPPPPEVVVTRPVVAEVTDTIEFTGNATAVETVDLKPRVGGFVTAVHFADGQDVSVGDPLFDIDDRTYRIARDQAEAEIEREQAELAELESERVRNEALLPRGAVTQEQVGIITAKRDMAAATLKKDKAMLAQAELDLGFCRVTAPIAGRIGARTVNVGDLVGGGVSPTTLATIVSVDPVYVTFFADERSLLVARERAIRDRREERRGEGAAGAGDKDPTWRNIRDLAIPVDVALVTDEGFPRRGMLAFVDIAVRASTGTVRCRAILDNPDRLIAPGMFCRVRLPSGDPAEALLVPDRAIGIDQGRRTVAVVGADDRVTIREITPGKLDGQLRVVTKGLAAGDRVVVSGLQRVRDGAVVRPVEAQAPPARE
;
A
#
# COMPACT_ATOMS: atom_id res chain seq x y z
N MET A 1 -49.79 -74.13 -44.62
CA MET A 1 -50.75 -75.22 -44.32
C MET A 1 -50.25 -75.98 -43.16
N LEU A 2 -50.88 -75.88 -42.00
CA LEU A 2 -51.32 -76.96 -41.14
C LEU A 2 -51.92 -76.39 -39.84
N ARG A 3 -53.12 -76.79 -39.58
CA ARG A 3 -54.04 -76.38 -38.53
C ARG A 3 -53.68 -77.00 -37.18
N ALA A 4 -53.74 -76.23 -36.14
CA ALA A 4 -53.69 -76.72 -34.71
C ALA A 4 -55.12 -76.94 -34.19
N PRO A 5 -55.37 -77.95 -33.36
CA PRO A 5 -56.71 -78.15 -32.75
C PRO A 5 -56.86 -77.43 -31.41
N ALA A 6 -58.14 -77.04 -31.20
CA ALA A 6 -58.60 -76.36 -29.98
C ALA A 6 -58.80 -77.38 -28.84
N ILE A 7 -58.47 -77.00 -27.56
CA ILE A 7 -58.76 -77.75 -26.33
C ILE A 7 -59.70 -76.92 -25.44
N PRO A 8 -60.76 -77.53 -24.87
CA PRO A 8 -61.90 -76.78 -24.28
C PRO A 8 -61.65 -76.22 -22.90
N SER A 9 -62.18 -75.02 -22.66
CA SER A 9 -62.02 -74.12 -21.50
C SER A 9 -62.93 -74.40 -20.30
N ARG A 10 -63.02 -75.59 -19.75
CA ARG A 10 -63.89 -75.84 -18.58
C ARG A 10 -63.25 -76.44 -17.34
N ALA A 11 -61.95 -76.65 -17.28
CA ALA A 11 -61.22 -77.26 -16.13
C ALA A 11 -60.45 -76.30 -15.25
N PHE A 12 -60.32 -75.00 -15.61
CA PHE A 12 -59.52 -74.03 -14.86
C PHE A 12 -60.30 -73.14 -13.87
N ALA A 13 -61.60 -73.20 -13.81
CA ALA A 13 -62.43 -72.33 -12.95
C ALA A 13 -62.58 -72.83 -11.50
N ALA A 14 -62.28 -74.09 -11.22
CA ALA A 14 -62.56 -74.66 -9.90
C ALA A 14 -61.30 -74.63 -8.97
N VAL A 15 -60.05 -74.45 -9.47
CA VAL A 15 -58.85 -74.41 -8.68
C VAL A 15 -58.46 -72.97 -8.24
N ALA A 16 -58.97 -71.97 -8.94
CA ALA A 16 -58.73 -70.59 -8.61
C ALA A 16 -59.56 -70.03 -7.44
N LEU A 17 -60.64 -70.68 -7.03
CA LEU A 17 -61.47 -70.19 -5.90
C LEU A 17 -61.02 -70.72 -4.51
N LEU A 18 -60.18 -71.72 -4.41
CA LEU A 18 -59.72 -72.26 -3.11
C LEU A 18 -58.41 -71.63 -2.59
N VAL A 19 -57.68 -70.85 -3.41
CA VAL A 19 -56.44 -70.20 -3.03
C VAL A 19 -56.68 -68.77 -2.50
N ALA A 20 -57.87 -68.21 -2.67
CA ALA A 20 -58.22 -66.85 -2.25
C ALA A 20 -58.62 -66.67 -0.76
N LEU A 21 -58.65 -67.71 0.08
CA LEU A 21 -59.16 -67.66 1.46
C LEU A 21 -58.09 -67.85 2.56
N VAL A 22 -56.77 -67.92 2.23
CA VAL A 22 -55.72 -68.13 3.22
C VAL A 22 -54.75 -66.91 3.30
N GLY A 23 -55.13 -65.75 2.72
CA GLY A 23 -54.29 -64.57 2.61
C GLY A 23 -54.63 -63.37 3.51
N CYS A 24 -55.16 -63.54 4.71
CA CYS A 24 -55.37 -62.43 5.64
C CYS A 24 -54.71 -62.73 6.97
N GLY A 25 -53.51 -62.21 7.18
CA GLY A 25 -52.88 -62.25 8.49
C GLY A 25 -51.37 -61.93 8.50
N ARG A 26 -50.95 -60.98 7.65
CA ARG A 26 -49.65 -60.35 7.90
C ARG A 26 -49.87 -58.96 8.50
N SER A 27 -49.81 -58.90 9.84
CA SER A 27 -49.58 -57.67 10.56
C SER A 27 -48.25 -57.09 10.05
N SER A 28 -48.30 -55.97 9.30
CA SER A 28 -47.12 -55.18 8.96
C SER A 28 -46.40 -54.81 10.25
N PRO A 29 -45.10 -55.07 10.38
CA PRO A 29 -44.35 -54.59 11.55
C PRO A 29 -44.55 -53.07 11.63
N PRO A 30 -44.64 -52.48 12.81
CA PRO A 30 -44.74 -51.05 12.97
C PRO A 30 -43.55 -50.45 12.27
N LEU A 31 -43.79 -49.48 11.37
CA LEU A 31 -42.78 -48.66 10.76
C LEU A 31 -42.07 -47.92 11.88
N VAL A 32 -40.96 -48.45 12.33
CA VAL A 32 -40.07 -47.71 13.22
C VAL A 32 -39.58 -46.52 12.40
N ALA A 33 -40.06 -45.35 12.80
CA ALA A 33 -39.58 -44.11 12.16
C ALA A 33 -38.05 -44.08 12.22
N PRO A 34 -37.37 -43.81 11.11
CA PRO A 34 -35.91 -43.72 11.12
C PRO A 34 -35.46 -42.71 12.18
N PRO A 35 -34.37 -42.97 12.88
CA PRO A 35 -33.87 -42.04 13.89
C PRO A 35 -33.68 -40.64 13.29
N PRO A 36 -33.92 -39.57 14.04
CA PRO A 36 -33.76 -38.20 13.58
C PRO A 36 -32.34 -38.03 12.97
N PRO A 37 -32.24 -37.40 11.80
CA PRO A 37 -30.93 -37.18 11.15
C PRO A 37 -30.04 -36.31 12.03
N GLU A 38 -28.78 -36.72 12.17
CA GLU A 38 -27.77 -35.97 12.88
C GLU A 38 -27.33 -34.77 12.06
N VAL A 39 -27.32 -33.57 12.65
CA VAL A 39 -26.91 -32.31 12.03
C VAL A 39 -25.91 -31.58 12.92
N VAL A 40 -24.94 -30.95 12.30
CA VAL A 40 -23.94 -30.15 13.03
C VAL A 40 -24.46 -28.71 13.08
N VAL A 41 -24.53 -28.16 14.29
CA VAL A 41 -25.04 -26.79 14.55
C VAL A 41 -23.93 -25.90 15.15
N THR A 42 -24.00 -24.62 14.87
CA THR A 42 -23.15 -23.60 15.50
C THR A 42 -24.00 -22.39 15.87
N ARG A 43 -23.52 -21.59 16.83
CA ARG A 43 -24.13 -20.31 17.13
C ARG A 43 -23.50 -19.22 16.29
N PRO A 44 -24.25 -18.19 15.85
CA PRO A 44 -23.69 -17.03 15.21
C PRO A 44 -22.63 -16.37 16.10
N VAL A 45 -21.52 -15.94 15.52
CA VAL A 45 -20.49 -15.17 16.21
C VAL A 45 -20.89 -13.70 16.13
N VAL A 46 -20.96 -13.04 17.29
CA VAL A 46 -21.16 -11.58 17.35
C VAL A 46 -19.79 -10.94 17.19
N ALA A 47 -19.62 -10.12 16.17
CA ALA A 47 -18.38 -9.37 15.95
C ALA A 47 -18.68 -7.97 15.40
N GLU A 48 -17.82 -7.03 15.74
CA GLU A 48 -17.84 -5.72 15.09
C GLU A 48 -17.32 -5.83 13.66
N VAL A 49 -18.14 -5.44 12.72
CA VAL A 49 -17.80 -5.47 11.30
C VAL A 49 -17.92 -4.05 10.73
N THR A 50 -16.83 -3.59 10.15
CA THR A 50 -16.82 -2.31 9.43
C THR A 50 -17.05 -2.57 7.93
N ASP A 51 -18.00 -1.84 7.35
CA ASP A 51 -18.14 -1.86 5.90
C ASP A 51 -16.92 -1.24 5.24
N THR A 52 -16.48 -1.86 4.14
CA THR A 52 -15.30 -1.42 3.41
C THR A 52 -15.60 -1.37 1.92
N ILE A 53 -14.98 -0.44 1.22
CA ILE A 53 -15.02 -0.35 -0.23
C ILE A 53 -13.63 -0.68 -0.78
N GLU A 54 -13.62 -1.48 -1.86
CA GLU A 54 -12.40 -1.90 -2.52
C GLU A 54 -12.13 -1.07 -3.77
N PHE A 55 -10.89 -0.67 -3.94
CA PHE A 55 -10.38 0.06 -5.10
C PHE A 55 -9.18 -0.67 -5.67
N THR A 56 -8.90 -0.44 -6.93
CA THR A 56 -7.66 -0.88 -7.57
C THR A 56 -6.68 0.29 -7.60
N GLY A 57 -5.43 0.02 -7.26
CA GLY A 57 -4.34 1.00 -7.25
C GLY A 57 -3.03 0.41 -7.75
N ASN A 58 -2.03 1.26 -7.84
CA ASN A 58 -0.68 0.90 -8.23
C ASN A 58 0.32 1.37 -7.17
N ALA A 59 1.27 0.51 -6.86
CA ALA A 59 2.43 0.89 -6.05
C ALA A 59 3.28 1.91 -6.81
N THR A 60 3.76 2.94 -6.11
CA THR A 60 4.67 3.95 -6.64
C THR A 60 5.76 4.23 -5.63
N ALA A 61 6.96 4.54 -6.09
CA ALA A 61 8.03 4.95 -5.18
C ALA A 61 7.67 6.26 -4.47
N VAL A 62 8.17 6.43 -3.24
CA VAL A 62 8.09 7.71 -2.54
C VAL A 62 8.94 8.75 -3.23
N GLU A 63 10.15 8.35 -3.60
CA GLU A 63 11.11 9.18 -4.33
C GLU A 63 11.69 8.40 -5.51
N THR A 64 11.86 9.10 -6.63
CA THR A 64 12.52 8.59 -7.83
C THR A 64 13.47 9.65 -8.32
N VAL A 65 14.73 9.30 -8.49
CA VAL A 65 15.77 10.21 -8.93
C VAL A 65 16.51 9.64 -10.14
N ASP A 66 16.44 10.36 -11.25
CA ASP A 66 17.25 10.09 -12.41
C ASP A 66 18.64 10.73 -12.21
N LEU A 67 19.67 9.90 -12.10
CA LEU A 67 21.05 10.35 -11.96
C LEU A 67 21.52 10.93 -13.29
N LYS A 68 21.91 12.19 -13.26
CA LYS A 68 22.46 12.90 -14.41
C LYS A 68 23.79 13.53 -14.02
N PRO A 69 24.82 13.45 -14.91
CA PRO A 69 26.10 14.07 -14.62
C PRO A 69 25.97 15.61 -14.68
N ARG A 70 26.65 16.29 -13.76
CA ARG A 70 26.73 17.76 -13.73
C ARG A 70 27.89 18.29 -14.55
N VAL A 71 28.87 17.42 -14.83
CA VAL A 71 30.07 17.71 -15.61
C VAL A 71 30.20 16.74 -16.78
N GLY A 72 30.92 17.13 -17.84
CA GLY A 72 31.13 16.30 -18.99
C GLY A 72 32.45 15.55 -18.92
N GLY A 73 32.49 14.29 -19.39
CA GLY A 73 33.70 13.48 -19.42
C GLY A 73 33.40 12.03 -19.74
N PHE A 74 34.45 11.21 -19.84
CA PHE A 74 34.30 9.77 -20.01
C PHE A 74 34.06 9.09 -18.68
N VAL A 75 33.16 8.11 -18.65
CA VAL A 75 32.95 7.25 -17.45
C VAL A 75 34.20 6.36 -17.31
N THR A 76 34.87 6.46 -16.17
CA THR A 76 36.08 5.68 -15.87
C THR A 76 35.79 4.46 -15.00
N ALA A 77 34.79 4.53 -14.10
CA ALA A 77 34.39 3.42 -13.24
C ALA A 77 32.90 3.45 -12.92
N VAL A 78 32.35 2.26 -12.63
CA VAL A 78 31.00 2.05 -12.09
C VAL A 78 31.16 1.21 -10.84
N HIS A 79 30.60 1.66 -9.71
CA HIS A 79 30.82 1.10 -8.38
C HIS A 79 29.65 0.29 -7.82
N PHE A 80 28.64 0.01 -8.61
CA PHE A 80 27.47 -0.75 -8.18
C PHE A 80 27.13 -1.86 -9.18
N ALA A 81 26.33 -2.84 -8.73
CA ALA A 81 25.67 -3.81 -9.59
C ALA A 81 24.24 -3.38 -9.90
N ASP A 82 23.75 -3.67 -11.10
CA ASP A 82 22.38 -3.38 -11.51
C ASP A 82 21.37 -4.03 -10.53
N GLY A 83 20.43 -3.25 -10.01
CA GLY A 83 19.45 -3.70 -9.02
C GLY A 83 19.94 -3.72 -7.56
N GLN A 84 21.14 -3.23 -7.28
CA GLN A 84 21.71 -3.13 -5.94
C GLN A 84 20.99 -2.10 -5.09
N ASP A 85 20.93 -2.33 -3.78
CA ASP A 85 20.50 -1.33 -2.81
C ASP A 85 21.65 -0.39 -2.49
N VAL A 86 21.37 0.92 -2.49
CA VAL A 86 22.35 1.98 -2.24
C VAL A 86 21.88 2.89 -1.11
N SER A 87 22.85 3.43 -0.37
CA SER A 87 22.65 4.42 0.69
C SER A 87 23.03 5.81 0.20
N VAL A 88 22.55 6.85 0.88
CA VAL A 88 22.92 8.24 0.57
C VAL A 88 24.44 8.40 0.66
N GLY A 89 25.06 8.94 -0.37
CA GLY A 89 26.50 9.19 -0.45
C GLY A 89 27.32 8.04 -1.04
N ASP A 90 26.74 6.87 -1.28
CA ASP A 90 27.46 5.76 -1.93
C ASP A 90 28.00 6.19 -3.30
N PRO A 91 29.28 5.88 -3.62
CA PRO A 91 29.84 6.18 -4.93
C PRO A 91 29.18 5.29 -6.00
N LEU A 92 28.80 5.88 -7.12
CA LEU A 92 28.09 5.17 -8.19
C LEU A 92 28.88 5.19 -9.51
N PHE A 93 29.34 6.37 -9.93
CA PHE A 93 30.12 6.54 -11.16
C PHE A 93 31.29 7.47 -10.90
N ASP A 94 32.41 7.17 -11.54
CA ASP A 94 33.52 8.10 -11.67
C ASP A 94 33.61 8.58 -13.12
N ILE A 95 33.74 9.89 -13.31
CA ILE A 95 33.96 10.57 -14.58
C ILE A 95 35.43 11.00 -14.60
N ASP A 96 36.08 11.00 -15.77
CA ASP A 96 37.47 11.41 -15.96
C ASP A 96 37.71 12.82 -15.38
N ASP A 97 38.45 12.89 -14.31
CA ASP A 97 38.67 14.11 -13.52
C ASP A 97 39.96 14.87 -13.89
N ARG A 98 40.75 14.33 -14.84
CA ARG A 98 42.09 14.90 -15.16
C ARG A 98 42.02 16.35 -15.57
N THR A 99 41.07 16.72 -16.42
CA THR A 99 40.88 18.12 -16.86
C THR A 99 40.43 19.03 -15.73
N TYR A 100 39.63 18.55 -14.82
CA TYR A 100 39.12 19.29 -13.65
C TYR A 100 40.21 19.47 -12.59
N ARG A 101 41.07 18.47 -12.39
CA ARG A 101 42.27 18.60 -11.54
C ARG A 101 43.20 19.67 -12.06
N ILE A 102 43.50 19.68 -13.37
CA ILE A 102 44.35 20.71 -13.99
C ILE A 102 43.73 22.10 -13.79
N ALA A 103 42.41 22.25 -13.98
CA ALA A 103 41.74 23.53 -13.76
C ALA A 103 41.81 24.01 -12.30
N ARG A 104 41.66 23.10 -11.32
CA ARG A 104 41.84 23.41 -9.89
C ARG A 104 43.28 23.85 -9.60
N ASP A 105 44.28 23.08 -10.09
CA ASP A 105 45.72 23.39 -9.86
C ASP A 105 46.12 24.74 -10.47
N GLN A 106 45.54 25.07 -11.64
CA GLN A 106 45.73 26.39 -12.26
C GLN A 106 45.15 27.51 -11.42
N ALA A 107 43.92 27.33 -10.90
CA ALA A 107 43.27 28.34 -10.05
C ALA A 107 44.01 28.50 -8.72
N GLU A 108 44.58 27.43 -8.16
CA GLU A 108 45.42 27.47 -6.96
C GLU A 108 46.71 28.26 -7.19
N ALA A 109 47.43 28.00 -8.31
CA ALA A 109 48.64 28.73 -8.67
C ALA A 109 48.36 30.24 -8.87
N GLU A 110 47.22 30.62 -9.43
CA GLU A 110 46.83 32.02 -9.62
C GLU A 110 46.59 32.71 -8.26
N ILE A 111 45.99 32.02 -7.30
CA ILE A 111 45.83 32.52 -5.91
C ILE A 111 47.23 32.76 -5.29
N GLU A 112 48.16 31.84 -5.42
CA GLU A 112 49.51 31.99 -4.86
C GLU A 112 50.20 33.23 -5.44
N ARG A 113 50.09 33.46 -6.76
CA ARG A 113 50.62 34.64 -7.47
C ARG A 113 50.01 35.93 -6.90
N GLU A 114 48.67 36.00 -6.81
CA GLU A 114 47.95 37.20 -6.33
C GLU A 114 48.21 37.45 -4.84
N GLN A 115 48.41 36.42 -4.04
CA GLN A 115 48.84 36.56 -2.64
C GLN A 115 50.22 37.19 -2.49
N ALA A 116 51.18 36.79 -3.35
CA ALA A 116 52.52 37.38 -3.37
C ALA A 116 52.49 38.87 -3.77
N GLU A 117 51.69 39.21 -4.84
CA GLU A 117 51.53 40.61 -5.26
C GLU A 117 50.84 41.48 -4.17
N LEU A 118 49.79 40.94 -3.54
CA LEU A 118 49.14 41.64 -2.42
C LEU A 118 50.07 41.87 -1.24
N ALA A 119 50.90 40.90 -0.88
CA ALA A 119 51.90 41.02 0.18
C ALA A 119 52.97 42.07 -0.15
N GLU A 120 53.42 42.16 -1.38
CA GLU A 120 54.33 43.19 -1.87
C GLU A 120 53.72 44.59 -1.75
N LEU A 121 52.50 44.79 -2.29
CA LEU A 121 51.81 46.06 -2.23
C LEU A 121 51.48 46.50 -0.81
N GLU A 122 51.13 45.56 0.08
CA GLU A 122 50.91 45.84 1.48
C GLU A 122 52.19 46.30 2.19
N SER A 123 53.33 45.65 1.91
CA SER A 123 54.64 46.07 2.42
C SER A 123 55.04 47.46 1.94
N GLU A 124 54.75 47.74 0.64
CA GLU A 124 55.02 49.05 0.04
C GLU A 124 54.14 50.15 0.65
N ARG A 125 52.83 49.85 0.86
CA ARG A 125 51.87 50.74 1.52
C ARG A 125 52.34 51.10 2.93
N VAL A 126 52.67 50.11 3.76
CA VAL A 126 53.16 50.32 5.11
C VAL A 126 54.44 51.18 5.15
N ARG A 127 55.37 50.95 4.22
CA ARG A 127 56.60 51.73 4.10
C ARG A 127 56.32 53.19 3.71
N ASN A 128 55.45 53.41 2.73
CA ASN A 128 55.10 54.79 2.31
C ASN A 128 54.29 55.54 3.38
N GLU A 129 53.42 54.88 4.10
CA GLU A 129 52.74 55.48 5.25
C GLU A 129 53.69 55.92 6.38
N ALA A 130 54.72 55.12 6.66
CA ALA A 130 55.76 55.47 7.64
C ALA A 130 56.67 56.64 7.18
N LEU A 131 56.81 56.90 5.89
CA LEU A 131 57.60 58.01 5.31
C LEU A 131 56.80 59.29 5.15
N LEU A 132 55.47 59.25 5.09
CA LEU A 132 54.59 60.40 4.92
C LEU A 132 54.79 61.52 5.95
N PRO A 133 54.94 61.24 7.30
CA PRO A 133 55.17 62.27 8.31
C PRO A 133 56.52 62.99 8.15
N ARG A 134 57.43 62.32 7.45
CA ARG A 134 58.78 62.92 7.19
C ARG A 134 58.83 63.74 5.89
N GLY A 135 57.73 63.83 5.18
CA GLY A 135 57.65 64.56 3.91
C GLY A 135 58.41 63.88 2.73
N ALA A 136 58.85 62.62 2.87
CA ALA A 136 59.62 61.92 1.86
C ALA A 136 58.70 61.29 0.76
N VAL A 137 57.41 61.22 0.99
CA VAL A 137 56.37 60.79 0.03
C VAL A 137 55.17 61.73 0.15
N THR A 138 54.34 61.79 -0.92
CA THR A 138 53.12 62.61 -0.97
C THR A 138 51.88 61.77 -0.54
N GLN A 139 50.86 62.46 -0.06
CA GLN A 139 49.54 61.84 0.22
C GLN A 139 48.98 61.13 -1.00
N GLU A 140 49.19 61.71 -2.17
CA GLU A 140 48.75 61.14 -3.46
C GLU A 140 49.43 59.76 -3.74
N GLN A 141 50.74 59.68 -3.46
CA GLN A 141 51.51 58.44 -3.62
C GLN A 141 50.97 57.34 -2.69
N VAL A 142 50.69 57.65 -1.42
CA VAL A 142 50.08 56.71 -0.49
C VAL A 142 48.68 56.29 -0.99
N GLY A 143 47.87 57.22 -1.55
CA GLY A 143 46.57 56.95 -2.10
C GLY A 143 46.62 55.98 -3.30
N ILE A 144 47.61 56.19 -4.20
CA ILE A 144 47.83 55.30 -5.36
C ILE A 144 48.19 53.86 -4.95
N ILE A 145 49.14 53.70 -4.00
CA ILE A 145 49.48 52.39 -3.48
C ILE A 145 48.37 51.70 -2.78
N THR A 146 47.57 52.42 -1.97
CA THR A 146 46.38 51.90 -1.31
C THR A 146 45.35 51.38 -2.32
N ALA A 147 45.10 52.16 -3.38
CA ALA A 147 44.22 51.78 -4.45
C ALA A 147 44.69 50.51 -5.17
N LYS A 148 45.99 50.38 -5.48
CA LYS A 148 46.59 49.20 -6.08
C LYS A 148 46.43 47.98 -5.17
N ARG A 149 46.72 48.11 -3.86
CA ARG A 149 46.56 47.06 -2.88
C ARG A 149 45.09 46.59 -2.83
N ASP A 150 44.13 47.54 -2.83
CA ASP A 150 42.73 47.21 -2.80
C ASP A 150 42.27 46.48 -4.07
N MET A 151 42.82 46.83 -5.24
CA MET A 151 42.61 46.13 -6.49
C MET A 151 43.16 44.70 -6.45
N ALA A 152 44.41 44.49 -5.93
CA ALA A 152 44.97 43.16 -5.79
C ALA A 152 44.16 42.31 -4.79
N ALA A 153 43.69 42.92 -3.67
CA ALA A 153 42.80 42.22 -2.74
C ALA A 153 41.47 41.81 -3.41
N ALA A 154 40.89 42.63 -4.24
CA ALA A 154 39.68 42.29 -4.99
C ALA A 154 39.94 41.19 -6.04
N THR A 155 41.08 41.20 -6.72
CA THR A 155 41.50 40.14 -7.66
C THR A 155 41.69 38.82 -6.93
N LEU A 156 42.37 38.80 -5.82
CA LEU A 156 42.53 37.61 -4.96
C LEU A 156 41.21 37.02 -4.55
N LYS A 157 40.23 37.88 -4.21
CA LYS A 157 38.88 37.41 -3.87
C LYS A 157 38.16 36.75 -5.05
N LYS A 158 38.33 37.30 -6.26
CA LYS A 158 37.84 36.73 -7.52
C LYS A 158 38.47 35.35 -7.79
N ASP A 159 39.80 35.23 -7.64
CA ASP A 159 40.51 34.00 -7.93
C ASP A 159 40.21 32.89 -6.92
N LYS A 160 39.98 33.24 -5.64
CA LYS A 160 39.42 32.30 -4.66
C LYS A 160 38.03 31.77 -5.05
N ALA A 161 37.20 32.58 -5.65
CA ALA A 161 35.88 32.12 -6.14
C ALA A 161 36.05 31.19 -7.37
N MET A 162 37.05 31.43 -8.23
CA MET A 162 37.37 30.54 -9.35
C MET A 162 37.92 29.19 -8.88
N LEU A 163 38.75 29.16 -7.84
CA LEU A 163 39.20 27.91 -7.21
C LEU A 163 38.01 27.12 -6.68
N ALA A 164 37.13 27.78 -5.91
CA ALA A 164 35.93 27.14 -5.36
C ALA A 164 35.03 26.53 -6.43
N GLN A 165 34.91 27.18 -7.59
CA GLN A 165 34.19 26.64 -8.76
C GLN A 165 34.90 25.40 -9.31
N ALA A 166 36.22 25.44 -9.49
CA ALA A 166 37.01 24.32 -10.02
C ALA A 166 36.95 23.09 -9.08
N GLU A 167 37.02 23.33 -7.77
CA GLU A 167 36.86 22.28 -6.73
C GLU A 167 35.46 21.65 -6.77
N LEU A 168 34.40 22.46 -6.96
CA LEU A 168 33.04 22.00 -7.09
C LEU A 168 32.88 21.12 -8.33
N ASP A 169 33.41 21.56 -9.49
CA ASP A 169 33.34 20.80 -10.73
C ASP A 169 34.13 19.50 -10.63
N LEU A 170 35.28 19.51 -9.98
CA LEU A 170 36.08 18.30 -9.67
C LEU A 170 35.27 17.34 -8.77
N GLY A 171 34.57 17.88 -7.76
CA GLY A 171 33.69 17.10 -6.89
C GLY A 171 32.55 16.41 -7.66
N PHE A 172 32.05 17.05 -8.71
CA PHE A 172 30.99 16.46 -9.54
C PHE A 172 31.47 15.34 -10.46
N CYS A 173 32.78 15.14 -10.63
CA CYS A 173 33.34 13.98 -11.33
C CYS A 173 33.02 12.67 -10.62
N ARG A 174 32.78 12.71 -9.29
CA ARG A 174 32.33 11.58 -8.52
C ARG A 174 30.83 11.66 -8.27
N VAL A 175 30.06 10.85 -8.99
CA VAL A 175 28.61 10.80 -8.88
C VAL A 175 28.23 9.87 -7.73
N THR A 176 27.53 10.41 -6.72
CA THR A 176 27.08 9.67 -5.54
C THR A 176 25.56 9.57 -5.50
N ALA A 177 25.05 8.63 -4.73
CA ALA A 177 23.61 8.44 -4.51
C ALA A 177 23.02 9.60 -3.70
N PRO A 178 22.03 10.35 -4.23
CA PRO A 178 21.37 11.44 -3.52
C PRO A 178 20.31 10.95 -2.53
N ILE A 179 19.76 9.76 -2.75
CA ILE A 179 18.74 9.12 -1.91
C ILE A 179 19.15 7.67 -1.65
N ALA A 180 18.63 7.10 -0.54
CA ALA A 180 18.70 5.67 -0.31
C ALA A 180 17.59 4.96 -1.09
N GLY A 181 17.88 3.78 -1.65
CA GLY A 181 16.91 3.02 -2.43
C GLY A 181 17.57 1.94 -3.27
N ARG A 182 16.85 1.46 -4.27
CA ARG A 182 17.36 0.49 -5.23
C ARG A 182 17.71 1.19 -6.53
N ILE A 183 18.93 0.99 -6.98
CA ILE A 183 19.39 1.52 -8.27
C ILE A 183 18.95 0.58 -9.39
N GLY A 184 18.43 1.15 -10.47
CA GLY A 184 18.08 0.41 -11.69
C GLY A 184 19.30 -0.05 -12.49
N ALA A 185 19.05 -0.56 -13.69
CA ALA A 185 20.12 -0.86 -14.62
C ALA A 185 20.82 0.41 -15.07
N ARG A 186 22.14 0.36 -15.17
CA ARG A 186 22.92 1.44 -15.78
C ARG A 186 22.59 1.61 -17.25
N THR A 187 22.53 2.84 -17.73
CA THR A 187 22.28 3.16 -19.14
C THR A 187 23.56 3.49 -19.89
N VAL A 188 24.69 3.60 -19.18
CA VAL A 188 26.02 3.93 -19.70
C VAL A 188 27.07 2.93 -19.23
N ASN A 189 28.12 2.78 -20.00
CA ASN A 189 29.24 1.88 -19.72
C ASN A 189 30.53 2.65 -19.48
N VAL A 190 31.53 1.99 -18.90
CA VAL A 190 32.88 2.52 -18.81
C VAL A 190 33.42 2.80 -20.22
N GLY A 191 33.90 4.01 -20.44
CA GLY A 191 34.36 4.51 -21.75
C GLY A 191 33.34 5.36 -22.51
N ASP A 192 32.07 5.41 -22.05
CA ASP A 192 31.06 6.27 -22.68
C ASP A 192 31.30 7.74 -22.30
N LEU A 193 31.10 8.64 -23.25
CA LEU A 193 31.12 10.08 -23.02
C LEU A 193 29.78 10.54 -22.46
N VAL A 194 29.76 11.16 -21.26
CA VAL A 194 28.56 11.67 -20.59
C VAL A 194 28.69 13.19 -20.38
N GLY A 195 27.53 13.85 -20.21
CA GLY A 195 27.51 15.31 -20.09
C GLY A 195 27.85 16.02 -21.42
N GLY A 196 27.92 17.34 -21.43
CA GLY A 196 28.38 18.14 -22.58
C GLY A 196 27.41 18.28 -23.76
N GLY A 197 26.17 17.77 -23.68
CA GLY A 197 25.12 17.89 -24.71
C GLY A 197 23.94 18.77 -24.25
N VAL A 198 23.07 19.09 -25.22
CA VAL A 198 21.82 19.85 -24.97
C VAL A 198 20.85 19.10 -24.01
N SER A 199 20.98 17.77 -23.95
CA SER A 199 20.20 16.93 -23.03
C SER A 199 21.15 16.03 -22.23
N PRO A 200 21.25 16.19 -20.92
CA PRO A 200 22.10 15.35 -20.09
C PRO A 200 21.63 13.90 -20.14
N THR A 201 22.55 12.98 -20.42
CA THR A 201 22.27 11.53 -20.42
C THR A 201 21.94 11.06 -19.00
N THR A 202 20.84 10.34 -18.82
CA THR A 202 20.57 9.66 -17.55
C THR A 202 21.57 8.52 -17.38
N LEU A 203 22.25 8.43 -16.26
CA LEU A 203 23.24 7.38 -15.95
C LEU A 203 22.58 6.12 -15.41
N ALA A 204 21.68 6.31 -14.47
CA ALA A 204 20.83 5.29 -13.83
C ALA A 204 19.68 5.99 -13.13
N THR A 205 18.67 5.22 -12.68
CA THR A 205 17.57 5.72 -11.86
C THR A 205 17.60 5.05 -10.50
N ILE A 206 17.47 5.82 -9.42
CA ILE A 206 17.31 5.28 -8.06
C ILE A 206 15.84 5.47 -7.66
N VAL A 207 15.26 4.40 -7.11
CA VAL A 207 13.89 4.42 -6.59
C VAL A 207 13.89 4.04 -5.11
N SER A 208 13.18 4.82 -4.28
CA SER A 208 12.89 4.44 -2.91
C SER A 208 11.96 3.23 -2.91
N VAL A 209 12.30 2.18 -2.16
CA VAL A 209 11.51 0.94 -2.08
C VAL A 209 10.84 0.74 -0.73
N ASP A 210 11.24 1.49 0.30
CA ASP A 210 10.67 1.48 1.64
C ASP A 210 10.78 2.88 2.26
N PRO A 211 9.64 3.49 2.67
CA PRO A 211 8.26 3.05 2.43
C PRO A 211 7.84 3.15 0.96
N VAL A 212 6.67 2.58 0.61
CA VAL A 212 6.07 2.72 -0.72
C VAL A 212 4.74 3.47 -0.64
N TYR A 213 4.38 4.13 -1.73
CA TYR A 213 3.04 4.66 -1.91
C TYR A 213 2.19 3.69 -2.71
N VAL A 214 0.90 3.63 -2.39
CA VAL A 214 -0.13 3.03 -3.24
C VAL A 214 -1.06 4.13 -3.70
N THR A 215 -1.08 4.40 -4.98
CA THR A 215 -1.93 5.41 -5.61
C THR A 215 -3.18 4.74 -6.17
N PHE A 216 -4.34 5.22 -5.80
CA PHE A 216 -5.64 4.71 -6.24
C PHE A 216 -6.63 5.85 -6.45
N PHE A 217 -7.77 5.53 -7.07
CA PHE A 217 -8.83 6.50 -7.33
C PHE A 217 -10.08 6.07 -6.55
N ALA A 218 -10.49 6.91 -5.59
CA ALA A 218 -11.70 6.73 -4.82
C ALA A 218 -12.82 7.63 -5.35
N ASP A 219 -14.04 7.16 -5.30
CA ASP A 219 -15.20 8.01 -5.56
C ASP A 219 -15.38 9.04 -4.42
N GLU A 220 -15.91 10.19 -4.75
CA GLU A 220 -16.07 11.31 -3.81
C GLU A 220 -16.88 10.91 -2.57
N ARG A 221 -17.97 10.15 -2.77
CA ARG A 221 -18.86 9.74 -1.68
C ARG A 221 -18.14 8.87 -0.66
N SER A 222 -17.41 7.85 -1.11
CA SER A 222 -16.67 6.94 -0.24
C SER A 222 -15.60 7.66 0.56
N LEU A 223 -14.92 8.61 -0.08
CA LEU A 223 -13.90 9.42 0.57
C LEU A 223 -14.51 10.34 1.64
N LEU A 224 -15.65 10.97 1.37
CA LEU A 224 -16.34 11.82 2.35
C LEU A 224 -16.77 11.01 3.58
N VAL A 225 -17.36 9.82 3.39
CA VAL A 225 -17.76 8.93 4.50
C VAL A 225 -16.55 8.53 5.36
N ALA A 226 -15.46 8.08 4.73
CA ALA A 226 -14.24 7.70 5.46
C ALA A 226 -13.65 8.88 6.26
N ARG A 227 -13.73 10.07 5.71
CA ARG A 227 -13.22 11.29 6.32
C ARG A 227 -14.08 11.80 7.48
N GLU A 228 -15.40 11.81 7.32
CA GLU A 228 -16.33 12.19 8.38
C GLU A 228 -16.20 11.26 9.59
N ARG A 229 -16.03 9.97 9.34
CA ARG A 229 -15.76 8.98 10.38
C ARG A 229 -14.44 9.30 11.11
N ALA A 230 -13.33 9.45 10.40
CA ALA A 230 -12.03 9.71 11.01
C ALA A 230 -12.03 11.00 11.86
N ILE A 231 -12.79 12.03 11.44
CA ILE A 231 -12.97 13.26 12.22
C ILE A 231 -13.76 12.96 13.51
N ARG A 232 -14.82 12.13 13.44
CA ARG A 232 -15.62 11.78 14.59
C ARG A 232 -14.81 10.96 15.60
N ASP A 233 -14.13 9.91 15.15
CA ASP A 233 -13.30 9.03 15.99
C ASP A 233 -12.25 9.85 16.75
N ARG A 234 -11.58 10.79 16.08
CA ARG A 234 -10.63 11.72 16.71
C ARG A 234 -11.25 12.67 17.73
N ARG A 235 -12.48 13.11 17.49
CA ARG A 235 -13.19 13.96 18.46
C ARG A 235 -13.56 13.18 19.72
N GLU A 236 -13.90 11.90 19.58
CA GLU A 236 -14.21 11.00 20.70
C GLU A 236 -12.95 10.68 21.51
N GLU A 237 -11.84 10.34 20.87
CA GLU A 237 -10.54 10.13 21.51
C GLU A 237 -10.14 11.32 22.40
N ARG A 238 -10.22 12.54 21.85
CA ARG A 238 -9.90 13.78 22.59
C ARG A 238 -10.82 14.04 23.79
N ARG A 239 -12.09 13.67 23.68
CA ARG A 239 -13.03 13.80 24.81
C ARG A 239 -12.69 12.81 25.93
N GLY A 240 -12.23 11.60 25.59
CA GLY A 240 -11.79 10.57 26.55
C GLY A 240 -10.50 10.96 27.30
N GLU A 241 -9.59 11.69 26.67
CA GLU A 241 -8.30 12.13 27.26
C GLU A 241 -8.40 13.34 28.20
N GLY A 242 -9.61 13.83 28.51
CA GLY A 242 -9.83 14.88 29.52
C GLY A 242 -9.31 16.27 29.12
N ALA A 243 -9.09 16.55 27.85
CA ALA A 243 -8.68 17.85 27.33
C ALA A 243 -9.84 18.88 27.33
N ALA A 244 -10.43 19.13 28.49
CA ALA A 244 -11.37 20.22 28.73
C ALA A 244 -10.58 21.56 28.80
N GLY A 245 -10.16 22.10 27.68
CA GLY A 245 -9.46 23.40 27.71
C GLY A 245 -8.82 23.89 26.42
N ALA A 246 -8.63 23.06 25.43
CA ALA A 246 -8.23 23.54 24.11
C ALA A 246 -9.49 23.99 23.38
N GLY A 247 -9.65 25.31 23.28
CA GLY A 247 -10.80 25.92 22.58
C GLY A 247 -11.08 25.23 21.28
N ASP A 248 -12.34 25.18 20.92
CA ASP A 248 -12.95 24.61 19.71
C ASP A 248 -12.37 25.23 18.41
N LYS A 249 -11.06 25.17 18.25
CA LYS A 249 -10.40 25.28 16.97
C LYS A 249 -10.59 23.93 16.34
N ASP A 250 -11.71 23.85 15.61
CA ASP A 250 -11.95 22.80 14.62
C ASP A 250 -10.58 22.40 14.04
N PRO A 251 -10.13 21.14 14.21
CA PRO A 251 -8.90 20.71 13.56
C PRO A 251 -9.17 20.81 12.07
N THR A 252 -9.01 22.03 11.57
CA THR A 252 -9.01 22.29 10.15
C THR A 252 -7.93 21.39 9.61
N TRP A 253 -8.36 20.28 9.11
CA TRP A 253 -7.69 19.20 8.44
C TRP A 253 -6.75 19.77 7.37
N ARG A 254 -5.73 20.45 7.89
CA ARG A 254 -4.65 20.99 7.06
C ARG A 254 -3.90 19.85 6.37
N ASN A 255 -3.94 18.66 6.98
CA ASN A 255 -3.30 17.49 6.41
C ASN A 255 -4.15 16.24 6.64
N ILE A 256 -4.45 15.49 5.57
CA ILE A 256 -5.20 14.22 5.64
C ILE A 256 -4.47 13.17 6.48
N ARG A 257 -3.14 13.25 6.58
CA ARG A 257 -2.32 12.37 7.43
C ARG A 257 -2.70 12.46 8.90
N ASP A 258 -3.12 13.65 9.35
CA ASP A 258 -3.50 13.88 10.74
C ASP A 258 -4.77 13.12 11.12
N LEU A 259 -5.58 12.72 10.15
CA LEU A 259 -6.77 11.90 10.36
C LEU A 259 -6.47 10.42 10.55
N ALA A 260 -5.25 9.96 10.21
CA ALA A 260 -4.78 8.57 10.35
C ALA A 260 -5.78 7.53 9.79
N ILE A 261 -6.40 7.82 8.64
CA ILE A 261 -7.36 6.92 8.00
C ILE A 261 -6.65 5.64 7.61
N PRO A 262 -7.03 4.47 8.20
CA PRO A 262 -6.39 3.22 7.86
C PRO A 262 -6.76 2.77 6.45
N VAL A 263 -5.80 2.16 5.78
CA VAL A 263 -5.96 1.61 4.43
C VAL A 263 -5.40 0.20 4.45
N ASP A 264 -6.23 -0.78 4.12
CA ASP A 264 -5.77 -2.15 3.96
C ASP A 264 -5.38 -2.38 2.51
N VAL A 265 -4.25 -3.05 2.29
CA VAL A 265 -3.68 -3.28 0.96
C VAL A 265 -3.38 -4.76 0.76
N ALA A 266 -3.71 -5.24 -0.44
CA ALA A 266 -3.40 -6.59 -0.89
C ALA A 266 -2.74 -6.56 -2.27
N LEU A 267 -1.75 -7.40 -2.48
CA LEU A 267 -1.20 -7.72 -3.81
C LEU A 267 -2.11 -8.72 -4.52
N VAL A 268 -1.85 -8.93 -5.80
CA VAL A 268 -2.65 -9.88 -6.63
C VAL A 268 -2.62 -11.31 -6.06
N THR A 269 -1.52 -11.69 -5.44
CA THR A 269 -1.30 -13.04 -4.88
C THR A 269 -1.80 -13.21 -3.45
N ASP A 270 -2.20 -12.12 -2.78
CA ASP A 270 -2.59 -12.19 -1.37
C ASP A 270 -4.02 -12.71 -1.21
N GLU A 271 -4.20 -13.62 -0.27
CA GLU A 271 -5.52 -13.97 0.24
C GLU A 271 -5.95 -12.96 1.30
N GLY A 272 -7.00 -12.17 1.01
CA GLY A 272 -7.46 -11.09 1.90
C GLY A 272 -6.66 -9.80 1.74
N PHE A 273 -6.44 -9.07 2.84
CA PHE A 273 -5.73 -7.79 2.92
C PHE A 273 -4.73 -7.80 4.09
N PRO A 274 -3.57 -8.44 3.92
CA PRO A 274 -2.63 -8.66 5.02
C PRO A 274 -1.82 -7.42 5.41
N ARG A 275 -1.78 -6.38 4.56
CA ARG A 275 -0.94 -5.19 4.77
C ARG A 275 -1.79 -4.01 5.16
N ARG A 276 -1.33 -3.28 6.18
CA ARG A 276 -1.96 -2.04 6.64
C ARG A 276 -1.08 -0.85 6.33
N GLY A 277 -1.69 0.21 5.86
CA GLY A 277 -1.08 1.51 5.64
C GLY A 277 -1.99 2.63 6.10
N MET A 278 -1.62 3.85 5.81
CA MET A 278 -2.40 5.04 6.14
C MET A 278 -2.58 5.90 4.90
N LEU A 279 -3.75 6.55 4.81
CA LEU A 279 -4.02 7.53 3.77
C LEU A 279 -3.11 8.75 3.97
N ALA A 280 -2.17 8.95 3.04
CA ALA A 280 -1.15 9.99 3.14
C ALA A 280 -1.50 11.26 2.37
N PHE A 281 -2.31 11.13 1.33
CA PHE A 281 -2.65 12.24 0.44
C PHE A 281 -3.98 11.99 -0.27
N VAL A 282 -4.73 13.05 -0.42
CA VAL A 282 -5.96 13.14 -1.23
C VAL A 282 -5.85 14.36 -2.09
N ASP A 283 -6.09 14.23 -3.38
CA ASP A 283 -6.03 15.36 -4.32
C ASP A 283 -7.11 16.40 -3.99
N ILE A 284 -6.82 17.66 -4.29
CA ILE A 284 -7.75 18.77 -4.02
C ILE A 284 -8.91 18.73 -5.03
N ALA A 285 -8.64 18.25 -6.24
CA ALA A 285 -9.59 18.27 -7.34
C ALA A 285 -10.19 16.89 -7.61
N VAL A 286 -11.52 16.86 -7.73
CA VAL A 286 -12.26 15.72 -8.27
C VAL A 286 -12.12 15.73 -9.80
N ARG A 287 -11.80 14.60 -10.40
CA ARG A 287 -11.84 14.47 -11.86
C ARG A 287 -13.29 14.48 -12.33
N ALA A 288 -13.70 15.56 -12.95
CA ALA A 288 -15.09 15.76 -13.39
C ALA A 288 -15.58 14.66 -14.38
N SER A 289 -14.66 14.06 -15.17
CA SER A 289 -15.00 13.02 -16.15
C SER A 289 -15.37 11.67 -15.51
N THR A 290 -14.87 11.38 -14.31
CA THR A 290 -15.04 10.08 -13.64
C THR A 290 -15.67 10.20 -12.25
N GLY A 291 -15.79 11.40 -11.67
CA GLY A 291 -16.25 11.61 -10.30
C GLY A 291 -15.30 11.02 -9.24
N THR A 292 -14.02 10.85 -9.59
CA THR A 292 -13.03 10.22 -8.71
C THR A 292 -11.94 11.19 -8.28
N VAL A 293 -11.40 10.95 -7.10
CA VAL A 293 -10.30 11.69 -6.50
C VAL A 293 -9.08 10.80 -6.42
N ARG A 294 -7.92 11.31 -6.78
CA ARG A 294 -6.66 10.58 -6.62
C ARG A 294 -6.26 10.57 -5.15
N CYS A 295 -6.12 9.38 -4.62
CA CYS A 295 -5.68 9.13 -3.25
C CYS A 295 -4.32 8.42 -3.26
N ARG A 296 -3.56 8.60 -2.20
CA ARG A 296 -2.28 7.93 -1.99
C ARG A 296 -2.19 7.45 -0.56
N ALA A 297 -1.99 6.15 -0.39
CA ALA A 297 -1.67 5.54 0.89
C ALA A 297 -0.15 5.36 1.01
N ILE A 298 0.39 5.41 2.23
CA ILE A 298 1.76 5.06 2.55
C ILE A 298 1.76 3.72 3.28
N LEU A 299 2.68 2.85 2.88
CA LEU A 299 2.89 1.53 3.47
C LEU A 299 4.36 1.32 3.76
N ASP A 300 4.66 0.68 4.89
CA ASP A 300 5.98 0.14 5.15
C ASP A 300 6.20 -1.12 4.28
N ASN A 301 7.40 -1.27 3.78
CA ASN A 301 7.79 -2.36 2.88
C ASN A 301 9.15 -2.96 3.26
N PRO A 302 9.33 -3.39 4.52
CA PRO A 302 10.62 -3.85 5.04
C PRO A 302 11.15 -5.06 4.26
N ASP A 303 10.26 -5.94 3.80
CA ASP A 303 10.61 -7.13 3.00
C ASP A 303 10.88 -6.80 1.53
N ARG A 304 10.64 -5.54 1.10
CA ARG A 304 10.82 -5.05 -0.27
C ARG A 304 10.09 -5.88 -1.34
N LEU A 305 9.01 -6.54 -0.94
CA LEU A 305 8.17 -7.35 -1.83
C LEU A 305 7.34 -6.50 -2.79
N ILE A 306 6.97 -5.29 -2.36
CA ILE A 306 6.20 -4.38 -3.19
C ILE A 306 7.17 -3.54 -4.03
N ALA A 307 7.21 -3.83 -5.33
CA ALA A 307 7.97 -3.01 -6.27
C ALA A 307 7.08 -1.90 -6.86
N PRO A 308 7.64 -0.69 -7.09
CA PRO A 308 6.95 0.34 -7.84
C PRO A 308 6.45 -0.18 -9.19
N GLY A 309 5.19 0.14 -9.54
CA GLY A 309 4.51 -0.36 -10.74
C GLY A 309 3.60 -1.55 -10.50
N MET A 310 3.69 -2.26 -9.38
CA MET A 310 2.80 -3.39 -9.08
C MET A 310 1.36 -2.94 -8.85
N PHE A 311 0.41 -3.76 -9.30
CA PHE A 311 -1.01 -3.58 -9.02
C PHE A 311 -1.33 -4.01 -7.59
N CYS A 312 -2.17 -3.22 -6.91
CA CYS A 312 -2.62 -3.45 -5.56
C CYS A 312 -4.14 -3.33 -5.48
N ARG A 313 -4.77 -4.15 -4.64
CA ARG A 313 -6.14 -3.92 -4.18
C ARG A 313 -6.07 -3.11 -2.90
N VAL A 314 -6.92 -2.12 -2.79
CA VAL A 314 -6.94 -1.16 -1.68
C VAL A 314 -8.32 -1.18 -1.06
N ARG A 315 -8.42 -1.27 0.25
CA ARG A 315 -9.67 -1.27 0.98
C ARG A 315 -9.70 -0.09 1.94
N LEU A 316 -10.76 0.71 1.83
CA LEU A 316 -11.05 1.82 2.75
C LEU A 316 -12.28 1.49 3.61
N PRO A 317 -12.32 1.87 4.90
CA PRO A 317 -13.51 1.80 5.71
C PRO A 317 -14.59 2.76 5.15
N SER A 318 -15.83 2.27 4.99
CA SER A 318 -16.93 3.04 4.41
C SER A 318 -18.12 3.22 5.34
N GLY A 319 -18.03 2.77 6.60
CA GLY A 319 -19.09 2.87 7.58
C GLY A 319 -18.56 2.76 8.99
N ASP A 320 -19.45 2.97 9.98
CA ASP A 320 -19.12 2.75 11.37
C ASP A 320 -19.04 1.24 11.68
N PRO A 321 -18.23 0.83 12.65
CA PRO A 321 -18.28 -0.52 13.18
C PRO A 321 -19.70 -0.78 13.68
N ALA A 322 -20.30 -1.86 13.23
CA ALA A 322 -21.60 -2.29 13.68
C ALA A 322 -21.51 -3.74 14.18
N GLU A 323 -22.15 -4.02 15.29
CA GLU A 323 -22.32 -5.41 15.72
C GLU A 323 -23.09 -6.18 14.65
N ALA A 324 -22.50 -7.24 14.16
CA ALA A 324 -23.11 -8.10 13.16
C ALA A 324 -23.00 -9.57 13.58
N LEU A 325 -23.96 -10.35 13.14
CA LEU A 325 -23.95 -11.79 13.31
C LEU A 325 -23.23 -12.44 12.14
N LEU A 326 -22.21 -13.22 12.43
CA LEU A 326 -21.46 -13.95 11.42
C LEU A 326 -21.77 -15.44 11.51
N VAL A 327 -22.03 -16.06 10.37
CA VAL A 327 -22.23 -17.50 10.23
C VAL A 327 -21.30 -18.06 9.16
N PRO A 328 -20.87 -19.32 9.26
CA PRO A 328 -20.11 -19.95 8.18
C PRO A 328 -20.90 -19.87 6.85
N ASP A 329 -20.23 -19.40 5.78
CA ASP A 329 -20.90 -19.22 4.47
C ASP A 329 -21.59 -20.51 3.98
N ARG A 330 -21.02 -21.66 4.31
CA ARG A 330 -21.58 -22.99 4.02
C ARG A 330 -22.92 -23.29 4.72
N ALA A 331 -23.30 -22.51 5.75
CA ALA A 331 -24.59 -22.65 6.44
C ALA A 331 -25.74 -21.98 5.68
N ILE A 332 -25.41 -21.15 4.69
CA ILE A 332 -26.40 -20.41 3.92
C ILE A 332 -26.83 -21.22 2.70
N GLY A 333 -28.10 -21.61 2.70
CA GLY A 333 -28.74 -22.27 1.57
C GLY A 333 -29.37 -21.25 0.60
N ILE A 334 -29.71 -21.76 -0.59
CA ILE A 334 -30.51 -21.03 -1.58
C ILE A 334 -31.77 -21.83 -1.81
N ASP A 335 -32.91 -21.24 -1.52
CA ASP A 335 -34.22 -21.81 -1.82
C ASP A 335 -35.05 -20.83 -2.64
N GLN A 336 -35.43 -21.27 -3.84
CA GLN A 336 -36.19 -20.46 -4.82
C GLN A 336 -35.62 -19.04 -5.05
N GLY A 337 -34.28 -18.93 -5.08
CA GLY A 337 -33.60 -17.64 -5.25
C GLY A 337 -33.45 -16.80 -3.98
N ARG A 338 -34.02 -17.24 -2.85
CA ARG A 338 -33.86 -16.59 -1.52
C ARG A 338 -32.70 -17.22 -0.77
N ARG A 339 -32.01 -16.41 0.01
CA ARG A 339 -30.97 -16.89 0.92
C ARG A 339 -31.61 -17.29 2.25
N THR A 340 -31.39 -18.55 2.65
CA THR A 340 -32.02 -19.13 3.83
C THR A 340 -30.99 -19.79 4.73
N VAL A 341 -31.31 -19.90 6.02
CA VAL A 341 -30.58 -20.70 7.00
C VAL A 341 -31.56 -21.62 7.72
N ALA A 342 -31.08 -22.82 8.06
CA ALA A 342 -31.82 -23.74 8.89
C ALA A 342 -31.48 -23.50 10.36
N VAL A 343 -32.43 -23.12 11.18
CA VAL A 343 -32.29 -22.87 12.63
C VAL A 343 -32.97 -23.98 13.38
N VAL A 344 -32.29 -24.55 14.38
CA VAL A 344 -32.81 -25.61 15.28
C VAL A 344 -33.39 -24.96 16.54
N GLY A 345 -34.68 -25.12 16.75
CA GLY A 345 -35.39 -24.65 17.92
C GLY A 345 -35.04 -25.43 19.21
N ALA A 346 -35.60 -25.00 20.34
CA ALA A 346 -35.41 -25.68 21.64
C ALA A 346 -36.04 -27.10 21.68
N ASP A 347 -36.98 -27.35 20.81
CA ASP A 347 -37.68 -28.63 20.61
C ASP A 347 -36.99 -29.54 19.57
N ASP A 348 -35.76 -29.21 19.16
CA ASP A 348 -34.96 -29.87 18.15
C ASP A 348 -35.67 -29.94 16.77
N ARG A 349 -36.60 -29.05 16.53
CA ARG A 349 -37.24 -28.85 15.23
C ARG A 349 -36.51 -27.80 14.42
N VAL A 350 -36.39 -28.06 13.14
CA VAL A 350 -35.78 -27.14 12.20
C VAL A 350 -36.81 -26.16 11.68
N THR A 351 -36.42 -24.89 11.65
CA THR A 351 -37.16 -23.82 10.97
C THR A 351 -36.24 -23.19 9.90
N ILE A 352 -36.72 -23.17 8.66
CA ILE A 352 -35.98 -22.49 7.57
C ILE A 352 -36.37 -21.01 7.60
N ARG A 353 -35.37 -20.14 7.86
CA ARG A 353 -35.58 -18.69 7.91
C ARG A 353 -34.89 -18.00 6.74
N GLU A 354 -35.59 -17.05 6.15
CA GLU A 354 -35.01 -16.15 5.17
C GLU A 354 -34.06 -15.16 5.86
N ILE A 355 -32.86 -14.96 5.28
CA ILE A 355 -31.87 -14.03 5.80
C ILE A 355 -31.47 -13.03 4.73
N THR A 356 -31.00 -11.87 5.19
CA THR A 356 -30.31 -10.91 4.33
C THR A 356 -28.79 -11.06 4.57
N PRO A 357 -28.06 -11.73 3.64
CA PRO A 357 -26.62 -11.87 3.77
C PRO A 357 -25.93 -10.56 3.40
N GLY A 358 -24.88 -10.23 4.15
CA GLY A 358 -23.94 -9.16 3.85
C GLY A 358 -22.67 -9.68 3.19
N LYS A 359 -21.57 -8.98 3.44
CA LYS A 359 -20.23 -9.34 2.90
C LYS A 359 -19.70 -10.62 3.52
N LEU A 360 -18.76 -11.25 2.80
CA LEU A 360 -17.99 -12.37 3.29
C LEU A 360 -16.77 -11.80 4.04
N ASP A 361 -16.52 -12.32 5.24
CA ASP A 361 -15.33 -12.05 6.04
C ASP A 361 -14.60 -13.36 6.34
N GLY A 362 -13.56 -13.62 5.57
CA GLY A 362 -12.87 -14.91 5.57
C GLY A 362 -13.80 -16.04 5.15
N GLN A 363 -14.09 -16.98 6.06
CA GLN A 363 -15.03 -18.09 5.84
C GLN A 363 -16.42 -17.81 6.43
N LEU A 364 -16.61 -16.66 7.07
CA LEU A 364 -17.85 -16.26 7.71
C LEU A 364 -18.58 -15.24 6.86
N ARG A 365 -19.90 -15.33 6.83
CA ARG A 365 -20.77 -14.37 6.16
C ARG A 365 -21.52 -13.54 7.20
N VAL A 366 -21.47 -12.24 7.03
CA VAL A 366 -22.30 -11.30 7.80
C VAL A 366 -23.77 -11.54 7.49
N VAL A 367 -24.62 -11.59 8.51
CA VAL A 367 -26.07 -11.64 8.38
C VAL A 367 -26.66 -10.39 9.01
N THR A 368 -27.31 -9.56 8.19
CA THR A 368 -27.86 -8.28 8.65
C THR A 368 -29.29 -8.39 9.16
N LYS A 369 -30.06 -9.40 8.68
CA LYS A 369 -31.44 -9.64 9.11
C LYS A 369 -31.77 -11.13 9.09
N GLY A 370 -32.65 -11.57 10.00
CA GLY A 370 -33.23 -12.91 9.98
C GLY A 370 -32.61 -13.87 10.99
N LEU A 371 -31.58 -13.50 11.76
CA LEU A 371 -30.99 -14.30 12.83
C LEU A 371 -30.90 -13.54 14.16
N ALA A 372 -30.84 -14.30 15.22
CA ALA A 372 -30.54 -13.84 16.58
C ALA A 372 -29.25 -14.50 17.09
N ALA A 373 -28.55 -13.85 18.03
CA ALA A 373 -27.27 -14.33 18.57
C ALA A 373 -27.34 -15.71 19.24
N GLY A 374 -28.53 -16.08 19.79
CA GLY A 374 -28.76 -17.35 20.44
C GLY A 374 -29.23 -18.50 19.54
N ASP A 375 -29.45 -18.25 18.24
CA ASP A 375 -29.92 -19.24 17.28
C ASP A 375 -28.90 -20.36 17.06
N ARG A 376 -29.36 -21.62 16.97
CA ARG A 376 -28.54 -22.78 16.59
C ARG A 376 -28.65 -22.98 15.08
N VAL A 377 -27.65 -22.56 14.33
CA VAL A 377 -27.62 -22.60 12.84
C VAL A 377 -26.99 -23.90 12.38
N VAL A 378 -27.65 -24.62 11.46
CA VAL A 378 -27.12 -25.86 10.88
C VAL A 378 -26.01 -25.51 9.87
N VAL A 379 -24.81 -26.09 10.08
CA VAL A 379 -23.63 -25.91 9.23
C VAL A 379 -23.27 -27.13 8.40
N SER A 380 -23.79 -28.30 8.77
CA SER A 380 -23.59 -29.54 8.05
C SER A 380 -24.84 -30.44 8.15
N GLY A 381 -25.12 -31.18 7.08
CA GLY A 381 -26.33 -32.01 7.00
C GLY A 381 -27.55 -31.33 6.38
N LEU A 382 -27.40 -30.12 5.82
CA LEU A 382 -28.48 -29.33 5.21
C LEU A 382 -29.32 -30.13 4.18
N GLN A 383 -28.74 -31.08 3.46
CA GLN A 383 -29.45 -31.91 2.47
C GLN A 383 -30.48 -32.85 3.09
N ARG A 384 -30.38 -33.12 4.39
CA ARG A 384 -31.26 -34.02 5.14
C ARG A 384 -32.33 -33.29 5.93
N VAL A 385 -32.30 -31.96 5.89
CA VAL A 385 -33.15 -31.11 6.69
C VAL A 385 -34.27 -30.54 5.85
N ARG A 386 -35.52 -30.61 6.42
CA ARG A 386 -36.71 -29.95 5.84
C ARG A 386 -37.34 -29.11 6.92
N ASP A 387 -38.12 -28.13 6.54
CA ASP A 387 -38.86 -27.29 7.47
C ASP A 387 -39.78 -28.16 8.36
N GLY A 388 -39.77 -27.93 9.67
CA GLY A 388 -40.50 -28.71 10.65
C GLY A 388 -39.93 -30.08 11.03
N ALA A 389 -38.83 -30.54 10.41
CA ALA A 389 -38.21 -31.84 10.70
C ALA A 389 -37.55 -31.84 12.08
N VAL A 390 -37.68 -32.96 12.81
CA VAL A 390 -36.94 -33.18 14.06
C VAL A 390 -35.55 -33.71 13.74
N VAL A 391 -34.53 -33.11 14.33
CA VAL A 391 -33.10 -33.45 14.09
C VAL A 391 -32.40 -33.72 15.42
N ARG A 392 -31.23 -34.35 15.34
CA ARG A 392 -30.33 -34.50 16.49
C ARG A 392 -29.16 -33.52 16.33
N PRO A 393 -29.18 -32.38 17.06
CA PRO A 393 -28.13 -31.39 16.95
C PRO A 393 -26.85 -31.87 17.66
N VAL A 394 -25.70 -31.72 16.97
CA VAL A 394 -24.35 -31.87 17.52
C VAL A 394 -23.66 -30.52 17.43
N GLU A 395 -23.25 -29.95 18.54
CA GLU A 395 -22.58 -28.65 18.54
C GLU A 395 -21.19 -28.75 17.88
N ALA A 396 -20.98 -27.95 16.86
CA ALA A 396 -19.64 -27.75 16.31
C ALA A 396 -18.88 -26.74 17.19
N GLN A 397 -17.58 -26.98 17.35
CA GLN A 397 -16.73 -25.95 17.92
C GLN A 397 -16.77 -24.70 16.99
N ALA A 398 -17.14 -23.56 17.54
CA ALA A 398 -17.18 -22.32 16.78
C ALA A 398 -15.80 -22.06 16.16
N PRO A 399 -15.71 -21.66 14.88
CA PRO A 399 -14.45 -21.21 14.32
C PRO A 399 -13.92 -20.04 15.15
N PRO A 400 -12.59 -19.95 15.39
CA PRO A 400 -12.02 -18.87 16.16
C PRO A 400 -12.36 -17.54 15.47
N ALA A 401 -12.85 -16.57 16.24
CA ALA A 401 -12.91 -15.20 15.80
C ALA A 401 -11.47 -14.73 15.49
N ARG A 402 -11.28 -14.03 14.41
CA ARG A 402 -9.97 -13.41 14.12
C ARG A 402 -9.65 -12.39 15.21
N GLU A 403 -8.47 -12.53 15.82
CA GLU A 403 -7.80 -11.47 16.56
C GLU A 403 -7.39 -10.30 15.64
#